data_990112327cde7427bc8172d5a719d663
#
_entry.id   990112327cde7427bc8172d5a719d663
#
_cell.length_a   1.000
_cell.length_b   1.000
_cell.length_c   1.000
_cell.angle_alpha   90.00
_cell.angle_beta   90.00
_cell.angle_gamma   90.00
#
_symmetry.space_group_name_H-M   'P 1'
#
loop_
_entity.id
_entity.type
_entity.pdbx_description
1 polymer ?
#
loop_
_entity_poly.entity_id
_entity_poly.type
_entity_poly.pdbx_seq_one_letter_code
_entity_poly.pdbx_strand_id
1 'polypeptide(L)'
;MIVYTKTAVKDIPKLKAAHLDNKAKALIEVIRVNPYQSPPSYEKLVGEMQGLYSRRINVQHRLVYEVLEEMNTIKIVSLWTHYER
;
A
#
# COMPACT_ATOMS: atom_id res chain seq x y z
N MET A 1 3.43 -13.69 -2.79
CA MET A 1 3.28 -13.67 -1.33
C MET A 1 3.17 -12.23 -0.85
N ILE A 2 2.32 -11.98 0.13
CA ILE A 2 2.18 -10.65 0.72
C ILE A 2 2.69 -10.71 2.15
N VAL A 3 3.57 -9.78 2.50
CA VAL A 3 4.07 -9.64 3.86
C VAL A 3 3.81 -8.22 4.34
N TYR A 4 3.79 -8.02 5.65
CA TYR A 4 3.44 -6.75 6.25
C TYR A 4 4.54 -6.33 7.21
N THR A 5 4.89 -5.04 7.17
CA THR A 5 5.78 -4.48 8.20
C THR A 5 5.01 -4.31 9.50
N LYS A 6 5.74 -4.08 10.59
CA LYS A 6 5.10 -3.80 11.87
C LYS A 6 4.23 -2.55 11.79
N THR A 7 4.70 -1.54 11.06
CA THR A 7 3.92 -0.32 10.87
C THR A 7 2.60 -0.64 10.17
N ALA A 8 2.64 -1.44 9.11
CA ALA A 8 1.43 -1.80 8.38
C ALA A 8 0.45 -2.54 9.29
N VAL A 9 0.96 -3.47 10.11
CA VAL A 9 0.10 -4.20 11.03
C VAL A 9 -0.58 -3.27 12.01
N LYS A 10 0.18 -2.30 12.55
CA LYS A 10 -0.37 -1.32 13.49
C LYS A 10 -1.40 -0.41 12.83
N ASP A 11 -1.32 -0.25 11.51
CA ASP A 11 -2.25 0.62 10.80
C ASP A 11 -3.61 -0.04 10.59
N ILE A 12 -3.70 -1.37 10.67
CA ILE A 12 -4.95 -2.07 10.39
C ILE A 12 -6.10 -1.61 11.29
N PRO A 13 -5.92 -1.50 12.62
CA PRO A 13 -7.02 -1.00 13.45
C PRO A 13 -7.44 0.42 13.09
N LYS A 14 -6.50 1.24 12.64
CA LYS A 14 -6.83 2.61 12.22
C LYS A 14 -7.74 2.59 10.99
N LEU A 15 -7.44 1.71 10.05
CA LEU A 15 -8.29 1.56 8.85
C LEU A 15 -9.69 1.11 9.24
N LYS A 16 -9.78 0.14 10.16
CA LYS A 16 -11.07 -0.35 10.59
C LYS A 16 -11.88 0.75 11.28
N ALA A 17 -11.22 1.53 12.12
CA ALA A 17 -11.90 2.62 12.82
C ALA A 17 -12.42 3.68 11.83
N ALA A 18 -11.72 3.86 10.71
CA ALA A 18 -12.11 4.84 9.69
C ALA A 18 -12.99 4.22 8.61
N HIS A 19 -13.36 2.93 8.73
CA HIS A 19 -14.16 2.21 7.74
C HIS A 19 -13.50 2.18 6.38
N LEU A 20 -12.17 2.08 6.37
CA LEU A 20 -11.39 2.02 5.13
C LEU A 20 -10.76 0.64 4.89
N ASP A 21 -11.01 -0.30 5.78
CA ASP A 21 -10.36 -1.61 5.69
C ASP A 21 -10.77 -2.37 4.42
N ASN A 22 -12.03 -2.24 4.02
CA ASN A 22 -12.47 -2.95 2.80
C ASN A 22 -11.81 -2.37 1.56
N LYS A 23 -11.65 -1.05 1.50
CA LYS A 23 -10.95 -0.44 0.38
C LYS A 23 -9.49 -0.86 0.33
N ALA A 24 -8.85 -0.92 1.49
CA ALA A 24 -7.46 -1.35 1.57
C ALA A 24 -7.32 -2.81 1.13
N LYS A 25 -8.24 -3.67 1.55
CA LYS A 25 -8.21 -5.06 1.15
C LYS A 25 -8.36 -5.22 -0.36
N ALA A 26 -9.25 -4.44 -0.96
CA ALA A 26 -9.44 -4.49 -2.41
C ALA A 26 -8.16 -4.10 -3.15
N LEU A 27 -7.47 -3.06 -2.66
CA LEU A 27 -6.21 -2.65 -3.26
C LEU A 27 -5.15 -3.73 -3.11
N ILE A 28 -5.08 -4.36 -1.95
CA ILE A 28 -4.10 -5.42 -1.71
C ILE A 28 -4.34 -6.59 -2.65
N GLU A 29 -5.62 -6.92 -2.93
CA GLU A 29 -5.92 -7.98 -3.89
C GLU A 29 -5.45 -7.62 -5.30
N VAL A 30 -5.65 -6.37 -5.70
CA VAL A 30 -5.17 -5.92 -7.00
C VAL A 30 -3.65 -6.06 -7.06
N ILE A 31 -2.96 -5.60 -6.04
CA ILE A 31 -1.51 -5.63 -5.96
C ILE A 31 -1.00 -7.08 -5.96
N ARG A 32 -1.70 -7.95 -5.26
CA ARG A 32 -1.29 -9.35 -5.16
C ARG A 32 -1.28 -10.02 -6.54
N VAL A 33 -2.26 -9.71 -7.35
CA VAL A 33 -2.37 -10.29 -8.69
C VAL A 33 -1.37 -9.63 -9.63
N ASN A 34 -1.30 -8.29 -9.59
CA ASN A 34 -0.38 -7.55 -10.46
C ASN A 34 -0.05 -6.22 -9.79
N PRO A 35 1.15 -6.11 -9.19
CA PRO A 35 1.50 -4.89 -8.45
C PRO A 35 1.59 -3.63 -9.31
N TYR A 36 1.62 -3.79 -10.62
CA TYR A 36 1.72 -2.65 -11.54
C TYR A 36 0.43 -2.40 -12.30
N GLN A 37 -0.67 -3.02 -11.89
CA GLN A 37 -1.94 -2.86 -12.59
C GLN A 37 -2.45 -1.43 -12.49
N SER A 38 -2.94 -0.91 -13.59
CA SER A 38 -3.54 0.40 -13.65
C SER A 38 -4.72 0.32 -14.62
N PRO A 39 -5.91 0.80 -14.29
CA PRO A 39 -6.35 1.30 -12.99
C PRO A 39 -6.44 0.22 -11.92
N PRO A 40 -6.46 0.58 -10.65
CA PRO A 40 -6.33 1.94 -10.14
C PRO A 40 -4.89 2.44 -10.29
N SER A 41 -4.74 3.76 -10.34
CA SER A 41 -3.43 4.34 -10.55
C SER A 41 -2.53 4.17 -9.34
N TYR A 42 -1.24 4.21 -9.59
CA TYR A 42 -0.25 4.17 -8.53
C TYR A 42 0.88 5.11 -8.88
N GLU A 43 1.70 5.44 -7.89
CA GLU A 43 2.82 6.32 -8.08
C GLU A 43 4.10 5.65 -7.62
N LYS A 44 5.18 5.87 -8.36
CA LYS A 44 6.51 5.51 -7.91
C LYS A 44 7.02 6.63 -7.03
N LEU A 45 7.48 6.27 -5.83
CA LEU A 45 8.03 7.27 -4.93
C LEU A 45 9.49 7.51 -5.27
N VAL A 46 9.96 8.71 -4.97
CA VAL A 46 11.32 9.13 -5.32
C VAL A 46 12.04 9.62 -4.08
N GLY A 47 13.34 9.93 -4.25
CA GLY A 47 14.15 10.41 -3.14
C GLY A 47 14.41 9.29 -2.16
N GLU A 48 14.23 9.58 -0.90
CA GLU A 48 14.48 8.60 0.16
C GLU A 48 13.52 7.43 0.11
N MET A 49 12.39 7.61 -0.58
CA MET A 49 11.38 6.56 -0.72
C MET A 49 11.51 5.81 -2.04
N GLN A 50 12.62 5.99 -2.72
CA GLN A 50 12.82 5.33 -4.01
C GLN A 50 12.74 3.82 -3.85
N GLY A 51 12.05 3.19 -4.79
CA GLY A 51 11.82 1.75 -4.73
C GLY A 51 10.49 1.38 -4.15
N LEU A 52 9.75 2.33 -3.62
CA LEU A 52 8.42 2.10 -3.07
C LEU A 52 7.37 2.63 -4.01
N TYR A 53 6.17 2.09 -3.86
CA TYR A 53 5.01 2.49 -4.65
C TYR A 53 3.90 2.91 -3.71
N SER A 54 3.02 3.78 -4.20
CA SER A 54 1.94 4.31 -3.39
C SER A 54 0.64 4.22 -4.17
N ARG A 55 -0.42 3.76 -3.51
CA ARG A 55 -1.78 3.77 -4.06
C ARG A 55 -2.69 4.48 -3.09
N ARG A 56 -3.61 5.24 -3.62
CA ARG A 56 -4.53 6.02 -2.80
C ARG A 56 -5.64 5.12 -2.28
N ILE A 57 -5.83 5.13 -0.95
CA ILE A 57 -6.97 4.44 -0.34
C ILE A 57 -8.18 5.37 -0.36
N ASN A 58 -7.95 6.63 0.03
CA ASN A 58 -8.94 7.69 -0.10
C ASN A 58 -8.18 9.01 -0.30
N VAL A 59 -8.86 10.14 -0.09
CA VAL A 59 -8.25 11.44 -0.35
C VAL A 59 -7.02 11.67 0.53
N GLN A 60 -7.04 11.16 1.76
CA GLN A 60 -6.00 11.46 2.75
C GLN A 60 -4.98 10.35 2.94
N HIS A 61 -5.38 9.10 2.76
CA HIS A 61 -4.54 7.98 3.17
C HIS A 61 -4.08 7.16 1.99
N ARG A 62 -2.84 6.68 2.10
CA ARG A 62 -2.21 5.91 1.04
C ARG A 62 -1.68 4.60 1.56
N LEU A 63 -1.70 3.60 0.70
CA LEU A 63 -1.07 2.32 0.92
C LEU A 63 0.29 2.36 0.22
N VAL A 64 1.36 2.11 0.98
CA VAL A 64 2.72 2.11 0.44
C VAL A 64 3.25 0.69 0.44
N TYR A 65 3.85 0.28 -0.67
CA TYR A 65 4.32 -1.09 -0.79
C TYR A 65 5.60 -1.15 -1.60
N GLU A 66 6.31 -2.26 -1.44
CA GLU A 66 7.53 -2.55 -2.15
C GLU A 66 7.37 -3.87 -2.88
N VAL A 67 7.87 -3.95 -4.12
CA VAL A 67 7.82 -5.19 -4.90
C VAL A 67 9.20 -5.82 -4.86
N LEU A 68 9.27 -7.02 -4.29
CA LEU A 68 10.50 -7.78 -4.19
C LEU A 68 10.44 -8.89 -5.23
N GLU A 69 10.82 -8.55 -6.46
CA GLU A 69 10.59 -9.43 -7.60
C GLU A 69 11.34 -10.72 -7.51
N GLU A 70 12.58 -10.67 -7.03
CA GLU A 70 13.37 -11.88 -6.92
C GLU A 70 12.78 -12.87 -5.95
N MET A 71 12.02 -12.39 -4.98
CA MET A 71 11.38 -13.23 -3.98
C MET A 71 9.91 -13.49 -4.28
N ASN A 72 9.43 -12.93 -5.38
CA ASN A 72 8.02 -13.02 -5.74
C ASN A 72 7.14 -12.62 -4.56
N THR A 73 7.51 -11.52 -3.91
CA THR A 73 6.89 -11.09 -2.67
C THR A 73 6.58 -9.60 -2.75
N ILE A 74 5.47 -9.20 -2.15
CA ILE A 74 5.11 -7.80 -2.02
C ILE A 74 5.07 -7.48 -0.54
N LYS A 75 5.79 -6.42 -0.17
CA LYS A 75 5.85 -5.98 1.22
C LYS A 75 4.96 -4.76 1.38
N ILE A 76 3.94 -4.87 2.22
CA ILE A 76 3.09 -3.72 2.56
C ILE A 76 3.81 -2.94 3.64
N VAL A 77 4.24 -1.73 3.29
CA VAL A 77 5.08 -0.92 4.17
C VAL A 77 4.24 -0.11 5.15
N SER A 78 3.17 0.48 4.66
CA SER A 78 2.26 1.23 5.53
C SER A 78 0.89 1.30 4.88
N LEU A 79 -0.14 1.51 5.72
CA LEU A 79 -1.53 1.55 5.27
C LEU A 79 -2.23 2.82 5.74
N TRP A 80 -1.51 3.70 6.43
CA TRP A 80 -2.11 4.90 7.02
C TRP A 80 -1.26 6.12 6.73
N THR A 81 -0.53 6.09 5.62
CA THR A 81 0.32 7.20 5.25
C THR A 81 -0.54 8.37 4.80
N HIS A 82 -0.35 9.51 5.43
CA HIS A 82 -1.04 10.73 5.03
C HIS A 82 -0.31 11.36 3.85
N TYR A 83 -1.08 11.83 2.91
CA TYR A 83 -0.54 12.59 1.80
C TYR A 83 -0.71 14.06 2.12
N GLU A 84 0.40 14.75 2.31
CA GLU A 84 0.39 16.18 2.57
C GLU A 84 1.08 16.91 1.44
N ARG A 85 0.56 18.08 1.14
CA ARG A 85 1.05 18.89 0.06
C ARG A 85 1.77 20.08 0.59
#